data_3246a6fe95abb97610e3e42102247840
#
_entry.id   3246a6fe95abb97610e3e42102247840
#
_cell.length_a   1.000
_cell.length_b   1.000
_cell.length_c   1.000
_cell.angle_alpha   90.00
_cell.angle_beta   90.00
_cell.angle_gamma   90.00
#
_symmetry.space_group_name_H-M   'P 1'
#
loop_
_entity.id
_entity.type
_entity.pdbx_description
1 polymer ?
#
loop_
_entity_poly.entity_id
_entity_poly.type
_entity_poly.pdbx_seq_one_letter_code
_entity_poly.pdbx_strand_id
1 'polypeptide(L)'
;NVQVLTTRKWSKGIIAIYRGNCLTRDKQASGQQVLSYRVMKQTGVEWQLGSSSGYFIAAEKSKPVSLIDYGIGYATGKRNDRQTILYGQVLSPQVSAVEVTFNNGKSLRDESLDGLFALVAPGATGICDIRVFGYDNQILQRNELISPQKSSAHGGNICQAISGQL
;
A
#
# COMPACT_ATOMS: atom_id res chain seq x y z
N ASN A 1 -6.74 -19.63 9.70
CA ASN A 1 -5.61 -19.10 10.48
C ASN A 1 -5.19 -17.76 9.88
N VAL A 2 -5.17 -16.73 10.73
CA VAL A 2 -4.66 -15.39 10.39
C VAL A 2 -3.33 -15.20 11.11
N GLN A 3 -2.32 -14.75 10.39
CA GLN A 3 -0.98 -14.46 10.92
C GLN A 3 -0.64 -13.00 10.68
N VAL A 4 -0.34 -12.25 11.74
CA VAL A 4 0.25 -10.91 11.61
C VAL A 4 1.71 -11.06 11.22
N LEU A 5 2.10 -10.43 10.12
CA LEU A 5 3.44 -10.51 9.56
C LEU A 5 4.31 -9.36 10.04
N THR A 6 3.76 -8.16 10.08
CA THR A 6 4.49 -6.96 10.49
C THR A 6 3.53 -5.83 10.85
N THR A 7 4.06 -4.83 11.51
CA THR A 7 3.38 -3.56 11.79
C THR A 7 4.28 -2.40 11.38
N ARG A 8 3.66 -1.29 10.99
CA ARG A 8 4.34 -0.01 10.72
C ARG A 8 3.63 1.09 11.48
N LYS A 9 4.40 2.05 11.96
CA LYS A 9 3.85 3.29 12.52
C LYS A 9 3.52 4.26 11.40
N TRP A 10 2.45 5.01 11.57
CA TRP A 10 2.12 6.15 10.76
C TRP A 10 1.70 7.32 11.66
N SER A 11 1.44 8.50 11.12
CA SER A 11 1.27 9.73 11.92
C SER A 11 0.17 9.69 12.99
N LYS A 12 -0.83 8.80 12.82
CA LYS A 12 -1.97 8.71 13.75
C LYS A 12 -2.15 7.34 14.41
N GLY A 13 -1.24 6.41 14.19
CA GLY A 13 -1.36 5.09 14.78
C GLY A 13 -0.44 4.04 14.15
N ILE A 14 -0.98 2.86 13.90
CA ILE A 14 -0.26 1.74 13.28
C ILE A 14 -1.06 1.13 12.15
N ILE A 15 -0.36 0.53 11.21
CA ILE A 15 -0.91 -0.37 10.20
C ILE A 15 -0.33 -1.75 10.43
N ALA A 16 -1.18 -2.77 10.47
CA ALA A 16 -0.78 -4.17 10.54
C ALA A 16 -0.96 -4.83 9.17
N ILE A 17 0.04 -5.58 8.75
CA ILE A 17 -0.02 -6.47 7.59
C ILE A 17 -0.16 -7.89 8.10
N TYR A 18 -1.11 -8.61 7.55
CA TYR A 18 -1.38 -9.99 7.94
C TYR A 18 -1.69 -10.87 6.73
N ARG A 19 -1.46 -12.16 6.91
CA ARG A 19 -1.76 -13.20 5.93
C ARG A 19 -2.86 -14.09 6.47
N GLY A 20 -3.77 -14.49 5.61
CA GLY A 20 -4.83 -15.42 5.93
C GLY A 20 -5.18 -16.30 4.74
N ASN A 21 -5.91 -17.36 5.00
CA ASN A 21 -6.52 -18.19 3.97
C ASN A 21 -7.97 -17.77 3.76
N CYS A 22 -8.39 -17.67 2.50
CA CYS A 22 -9.81 -17.54 2.20
C CYS A 22 -10.55 -18.83 2.54
N LEU A 23 -11.69 -18.67 3.19
CA LEU A 23 -12.65 -19.76 3.38
C LEU A 23 -13.64 -19.71 2.20
N THR A 24 -13.92 -20.88 1.62
CA THR A 24 -15.04 -21.04 0.71
C THR A 24 -16.36 -20.94 1.48
N ARG A 25 -17.50 -20.80 0.76
CA ARG A 25 -18.82 -20.77 1.36
C ARG A 25 -19.08 -21.96 2.28
N ASP A 26 -18.48 -23.11 2.01
CA ASP A 26 -18.59 -24.35 2.77
C ASP A 26 -17.57 -24.44 3.93
N LYS A 27 -16.94 -23.33 4.31
CA LYS A 27 -15.93 -23.25 5.37
C LYS A 27 -14.68 -24.11 5.13
N GLN A 28 -14.47 -24.56 3.92
CA GLN A 28 -13.24 -25.24 3.53
C GLN A 28 -12.18 -24.20 3.14
N ALA A 29 -10.94 -24.41 3.58
CA ALA A 29 -9.83 -23.57 3.14
C ALA A 29 -9.63 -23.72 1.63
N SER A 30 -9.76 -22.63 0.88
CA SER A 30 -9.63 -22.64 -0.58
C SER A 30 -8.20 -22.86 -1.07
N GLY A 31 -7.22 -22.92 -0.18
CA GLY A 31 -5.79 -22.95 -0.51
C GLY A 31 -5.24 -21.60 -1.02
N GLN A 32 -6.09 -20.63 -1.28
CA GLN A 32 -5.67 -19.29 -1.67
C GLN A 32 -5.31 -18.45 -0.44
N GLN A 33 -4.13 -17.85 -0.49
CA GLN A 33 -3.67 -16.92 0.53
C GLN A 33 -4.01 -15.48 0.14
N VAL A 34 -4.34 -14.69 1.15
CA VAL A 34 -4.64 -13.26 1.04
C VAL A 34 -3.65 -12.49 1.88
N LEU A 35 -3.03 -11.48 1.30
CA LEU A 35 -2.31 -10.45 2.04
C LEU A 35 -3.27 -9.30 2.30
N SER A 36 -3.36 -8.89 3.55
CA SER A 36 -4.33 -7.89 3.99
C SER A 36 -3.68 -6.89 4.92
N TYR A 37 -4.30 -5.73 5.03
CA TYR A 37 -3.93 -4.74 6.02
C TYR A 37 -5.11 -4.35 6.92
N ARG A 38 -4.79 -3.84 8.09
CA ARG A 38 -5.70 -3.13 8.98
C ARG A 38 -5.02 -1.89 9.53
N VAL A 39 -5.64 -0.75 9.35
CA VAL A 39 -5.21 0.51 9.98
C VAL A 39 -5.85 0.63 11.35
N MET A 40 -5.07 1.03 12.33
CA MET A 40 -5.51 1.37 13.67
C MET A 40 -5.08 2.79 14.00
N LYS A 41 -6.03 3.62 14.41
CA LYS A 41 -5.82 5.00 14.79
C LYS A 41 -5.86 5.14 16.32
N GLN A 42 -4.91 5.87 16.87
CA GLN A 42 -4.88 6.21 18.27
C GLN A 42 -5.41 7.63 18.48
N THR A 43 -6.38 7.77 19.38
CA THR A 43 -6.92 9.07 19.80
C THR A 43 -6.85 9.13 21.33
N GLY A 44 -5.86 9.88 21.86
CA GLY A 44 -5.55 9.85 23.28
C GLY A 44 -5.11 8.46 23.72
N VAL A 45 -5.85 7.84 24.64
CA VAL A 45 -5.60 6.46 25.11
C VAL A 45 -6.41 5.40 24.38
N GLU A 46 -7.33 5.80 23.51
CA GLU A 46 -8.23 4.91 22.80
C GLU A 46 -7.70 4.53 21.43
N TRP A 47 -7.91 3.25 21.05
CA TRP A 47 -7.62 2.72 19.74
C TRP A 47 -8.91 2.51 18.96
N GLN A 48 -8.92 2.97 17.71
CA GLN A 48 -10.03 2.78 16.79
C GLN A 48 -9.57 1.97 15.59
N LEU A 49 -10.37 0.96 15.22
CA LEU A 49 -10.16 0.21 13.99
C LEU A 49 -10.55 1.09 12.80
N GLY A 50 -9.63 1.20 11.86
CA GLY A 50 -9.84 1.92 10.60
C GLY A 50 -10.10 0.97 9.43
N SER A 51 -9.72 1.41 8.25
CA SER A 51 -9.90 0.66 7.01
C SER A 51 -9.11 -0.65 6.98
N SER A 52 -9.61 -1.59 6.23
CA SER A 52 -8.94 -2.84 5.90
C SER A 52 -9.27 -3.27 4.48
N SER A 53 -8.33 -3.93 3.84
CA SER A 53 -8.52 -4.58 2.54
C SER A 53 -7.48 -5.68 2.36
N GLY A 54 -7.61 -6.45 1.30
CA GLY A 54 -6.66 -7.49 0.99
C GLY A 54 -6.69 -7.86 -0.49
N TYR A 55 -5.65 -8.54 -0.94
CA TYR A 55 -5.57 -9.10 -2.28
C TYR A 55 -5.06 -10.55 -2.23
N PHE A 56 -5.40 -11.31 -3.25
CA PHE A 56 -4.94 -12.69 -3.39
C PHE A 56 -3.47 -12.74 -3.76
N ILE A 57 -2.69 -13.51 -3.02
CA ILE A 57 -1.30 -13.77 -3.36
C ILE A 57 -1.29 -14.81 -4.48
N ALA A 58 -0.54 -14.53 -5.56
CA ALA A 58 -0.37 -15.47 -6.64
C ALA A 58 0.30 -16.76 -6.15
N ALA A 59 -0.17 -17.91 -6.64
CA ALA A 59 0.44 -19.19 -6.33
C ALA A 59 1.89 -19.22 -6.82
N GLU A 60 2.79 -19.83 -6.05
CA GLU A 60 4.25 -19.88 -6.28
C GLU A 60 4.70 -20.40 -7.66
N LYS A 61 3.78 -20.98 -8.45
CA LYS A 61 4.09 -21.59 -9.75
C LYS A 61 4.28 -20.61 -10.90
N SER A 62 3.86 -19.35 -10.74
CA SER A 62 4.11 -18.32 -11.74
C SER A 62 5.36 -17.54 -11.36
N LYS A 63 6.38 -17.54 -12.23
CA LYS A 63 7.53 -16.64 -12.05
C LYS A 63 7.01 -15.22 -11.93
N PRO A 64 7.39 -14.47 -10.87
CA PRO A 64 6.92 -13.10 -10.71
C PRO A 64 7.41 -12.27 -11.91
N VAL A 65 6.47 -11.65 -12.60
CA VAL A 65 6.76 -10.70 -13.70
C VAL A 65 7.19 -9.35 -13.11
N SER A 66 6.89 -9.10 -11.85
CA SER A 66 7.16 -7.84 -11.13
C SER A 66 8.10 -8.07 -9.94
N LEU A 67 8.83 -7.02 -9.55
CA LEU A 67 9.69 -7.03 -8.37
C LEU A 67 8.93 -6.95 -7.05
N ILE A 68 7.70 -6.45 -7.12
CA ILE A 68 6.77 -6.33 -6.00
C ILE A 68 5.38 -6.76 -6.42
N ASP A 69 4.57 -7.19 -5.49
CA ASP A 69 3.12 -7.16 -5.60
C ASP A 69 2.53 -6.22 -4.54
N TYR A 70 1.38 -5.63 -4.84
CA TYR A 70 0.78 -4.64 -3.95
C TYR A 70 -0.73 -4.54 -4.11
N GLY A 71 -1.35 -4.02 -3.07
CA GLY A 71 -2.72 -3.54 -3.07
C GLY A 71 -2.78 -2.07 -2.68
N ILE A 72 -3.82 -1.40 -3.11
CA ILE A 72 -4.11 -0.02 -2.74
C ILE A 72 -5.42 0.00 -1.98
N GLY A 73 -5.39 0.56 -0.77
CA GLY A 73 -6.55 0.75 0.06
C GLY A 73 -6.92 2.22 0.18
N TYR A 74 -8.21 2.47 0.27
CA TYR A 74 -8.75 3.81 0.46
C TYR A 74 -9.65 3.83 1.68
N ALA A 75 -9.44 4.79 2.58
CA ALA A 75 -10.42 5.12 3.59
C ALA A 75 -11.21 6.33 3.12
N THR A 76 -12.51 6.13 2.96
CA THR A 76 -13.47 7.19 2.64
C THR A 76 -14.19 7.59 3.91
N GLY A 77 -13.99 8.82 4.34
CA GLY A 77 -14.63 9.39 5.51
C GLY A 77 -14.87 10.86 5.31
N LYS A 78 -15.17 11.56 6.39
CA LYS A 78 -15.12 13.03 6.40
C LYS A 78 -13.72 13.46 5.99
N ARG A 79 -13.58 14.68 5.47
CA ARG A 79 -12.34 15.19 4.85
C ARG A 79 -11.06 14.92 5.66
N ASN A 80 -11.16 14.86 7.01
CA ASN A 80 -10.03 14.63 7.92
C ASN A 80 -9.70 13.14 8.14
N ASP A 81 -10.55 12.23 7.66
CA ASP A 81 -10.37 10.79 7.85
C ASP A 81 -10.03 10.07 6.53
N ARG A 82 -9.88 10.81 5.43
CA ARG A 82 -9.44 10.25 4.16
C ARG A 82 -7.98 9.88 4.21
N GLN A 83 -7.67 8.71 3.70
CA GLN A 83 -6.29 8.26 3.55
C GLN A 83 -6.17 7.25 2.40
N THR A 84 -5.00 7.21 1.82
CA THR A 84 -4.61 6.19 0.84
C THR A 84 -3.52 5.34 1.43
N ILE A 85 -3.62 4.04 1.24
CA ILE A 85 -2.70 3.04 1.76
C ILE A 85 -2.11 2.26 0.59
N LEU A 86 -0.77 2.20 0.52
CA LEU A 86 -0.05 1.23 -0.30
C LEU A 86 0.52 0.15 0.61
N TYR A 87 0.26 -1.10 0.30
CA TYR A 87 0.79 -2.24 1.05
C TYR A 87 1.11 -3.39 0.10
N GLY A 88 2.06 -4.21 0.47
CA GLY A 88 2.44 -5.33 -0.35
C GLY A 88 3.67 -6.07 0.11
N GLN A 89 4.20 -6.88 -0.79
CA GLN A 89 5.40 -7.68 -0.55
C GLN A 89 6.43 -7.53 -1.68
N VAL A 90 7.68 -7.67 -1.29
CA VAL A 90 8.82 -7.72 -2.18
C VAL A 90 8.97 -9.14 -2.72
N LEU A 91 9.09 -9.28 -4.04
CA LEU A 91 9.20 -10.56 -4.74
C LEU A 91 10.63 -10.87 -5.20
N SER A 92 11.54 -9.91 -5.12
CA SER A 92 12.92 -10.04 -5.55
C SER A 92 13.90 -9.62 -4.47
N PRO A 93 15.00 -10.36 -4.25
CA PRO A 93 16.03 -9.98 -3.28
C PRO A 93 16.82 -8.72 -3.69
N GLN A 94 16.67 -8.22 -4.90
CA GLN A 94 17.32 -7.00 -5.38
C GLN A 94 16.68 -5.73 -4.83
N VAL A 95 15.45 -5.83 -4.33
CA VAL A 95 14.70 -4.67 -3.82
C VAL A 95 15.14 -4.33 -2.41
N SER A 96 15.50 -3.07 -2.21
CA SER A 96 15.85 -2.53 -0.89
C SER A 96 14.77 -1.63 -0.30
N ALA A 97 13.99 -0.95 -1.15
CA ALA A 97 12.97 -0.02 -0.68
C ALA A 97 11.86 0.18 -1.71
N VAL A 98 10.71 0.58 -1.21
CA VAL A 98 9.57 1.04 -2.00
C VAL A 98 9.23 2.46 -1.58
N GLU A 99 9.13 3.35 -2.55
CA GLU A 99 8.76 4.75 -2.35
C GLU A 99 7.54 5.09 -3.19
N VAL A 100 6.64 5.85 -2.62
CA VAL A 100 5.40 6.21 -3.29
C VAL A 100 5.14 7.70 -3.18
N THR A 101 4.71 8.31 -4.28
CA THR A 101 4.21 9.68 -4.32
C THR A 101 2.70 9.65 -4.41
N PHE A 102 2.05 10.26 -3.43
CA PHE A 102 0.60 10.37 -3.36
C PHE A 102 0.10 11.65 -4.04
N ASN A 103 -1.18 11.68 -4.40
CA ASN A 103 -1.76 12.81 -5.12
C ASN A 103 -1.94 14.10 -4.28
N ASN A 104 -1.60 14.07 -2.99
CA ASN A 104 -1.47 15.25 -2.15
C ASN A 104 -0.04 15.82 -2.12
N GLY A 105 0.86 15.29 -2.96
CA GLY A 105 2.26 15.70 -3.06
C GLY A 105 3.20 15.08 -2.03
N LYS A 106 2.71 14.27 -1.10
CA LYS A 106 3.57 13.57 -0.14
C LYS A 106 4.24 12.36 -0.77
N SER A 107 5.53 12.20 -0.50
CA SER A 107 6.28 10.98 -0.80
C SER A 107 6.64 10.27 0.50
N LEU A 108 6.39 8.97 0.53
CA LEU A 108 6.71 8.10 1.65
C LEU A 108 7.57 6.95 1.16
N ARG A 109 8.46 6.45 2.04
CA ARG A 109 9.39 5.37 1.74
C ARG A 109 9.36 4.31 2.84
N ASP A 110 9.36 3.03 2.44
CA ASP A 110 9.53 1.89 3.31
C ASP A 110 10.78 1.11 2.85
N GLU A 111 11.71 0.88 3.75
CA GLU A 111 12.98 0.16 3.45
C GLU A 111 12.77 -1.35 3.26
N SER A 112 11.58 -1.85 3.50
CA SER A 112 11.16 -3.23 3.20
C SER A 112 12.11 -4.31 3.74
N LEU A 113 12.73 -4.06 4.91
CA LEU A 113 13.73 -4.94 5.51
C LEU A 113 13.20 -6.35 5.83
N ASP A 114 11.91 -6.46 6.06
CA ASP A 114 11.21 -7.73 6.32
C ASP A 114 10.54 -8.32 5.06
N GLY A 115 10.84 -7.77 3.89
CA GLY A 115 10.23 -8.18 2.62
C GLY A 115 8.80 -7.70 2.42
N LEU A 116 8.31 -6.82 3.28
CA LEU A 116 6.97 -6.22 3.24
C LEU A 116 7.08 -4.70 3.21
N PHE A 117 6.04 -4.04 2.75
CA PHE A 117 5.92 -2.59 2.82
C PHE A 117 4.49 -2.16 3.11
N ALA A 118 4.35 -1.07 3.84
CA ALA A 118 3.08 -0.46 4.17
C ALA A 118 3.25 1.04 4.39
N LEU A 119 2.55 1.83 3.60
CA LEU A 119 2.65 3.28 3.57
C LEU A 119 1.25 3.88 3.67
N VAL A 120 1.04 4.74 4.65
CA VAL A 120 -0.25 5.40 4.90
C VAL A 120 -0.11 6.90 4.70
N ALA A 121 -0.86 7.46 3.76
CA ALA A 121 -0.87 8.89 3.50
C ALA A 121 -2.20 9.52 3.89
N PRO A 122 -2.28 10.17 5.07
CA PRO A 122 -3.46 10.92 5.45
C PRO A 122 -3.74 12.06 4.48
N GLY A 123 -5.01 12.23 4.11
CA GLY A 123 -5.46 13.28 3.21
C GLY A 123 -5.28 12.96 1.71
N ALA A 124 -4.54 11.91 1.36
CA ALA A 124 -4.42 11.48 -0.02
C ALA A 124 -5.64 10.68 -0.47
N THR A 125 -6.05 10.87 -1.72
CA THR A 125 -7.15 10.16 -2.37
C THR A 125 -6.69 9.25 -3.51
N GLY A 126 -5.38 9.14 -3.72
CA GLY A 126 -4.79 8.30 -4.75
C GLY A 126 -3.25 8.36 -4.77
N ILE A 127 -2.69 7.54 -5.63
CA ILE A 127 -1.26 7.39 -5.83
C ILE A 127 -0.90 7.89 -7.23
N CYS A 128 0.18 8.68 -7.32
CA CYS A 128 0.74 9.12 -8.59
C CYS A 128 1.76 8.13 -9.16
N ASP A 129 2.64 7.63 -8.29
CA ASP A 129 3.86 6.97 -8.71
C ASP A 129 4.38 6.04 -7.63
N ILE A 130 4.75 4.81 -8.02
CA ILE A 130 5.41 3.83 -7.16
C ILE A 130 6.79 3.57 -7.75
N ARG A 131 7.83 3.73 -6.94
CA ARG A 131 9.22 3.49 -7.31
C ARG A 131 9.80 2.40 -6.45
N VAL A 132 10.46 1.45 -7.09
CA VAL A 132 11.14 0.33 -6.46
C VAL A 132 12.64 0.54 -6.58
N PHE A 133 13.32 0.57 -5.45
CA PHE A 133 14.76 0.85 -5.37
C PHE A 133 15.58 -0.40 -5.08
N GLY A 134 16.75 -0.47 -5.69
CA GLY A 134 17.81 -1.42 -5.34
C GLY A 134 18.72 -0.90 -4.24
N TYR A 135 19.71 -1.71 -3.84
CA TYR A 135 20.62 -1.40 -2.73
C TYR A 135 21.55 -0.20 -2.99
N ASP A 136 21.87 0.10 -4.25
CA ASP A 136 22.63 1.30 -4.61
C ASP A 136 21.74 2.52 -4.84
N ASN A 137 20.52 2.46 -4.32
CA ASN A 137 19.50 3.51 -4.47
C ASN A 137 19.14 3.84 -5.94
N GLN A 138 19.37 2.88 -6.85
CA GLN A 138 18.91 2.99 -8.23
C GLN A 138 17.44 2.58 -8.34
N ILE A 139 16.73 3.21 -9.25
CA ILE A 139 15.35 2.83 -9.56
C ILE A 139 15.37 1.56 -10.42
N LEU A 140 14.82 0.47 -9.90
CA LEU A 140 14.70 -0.81 -10.59
C LEU A 140 13.39 -0.91 -11.38
N GLN A 141 12.33 -0.30 -10.87
CA GLN A 141 10.99 -0.33 -11.45
C GLN A 141 10.24 0.93 -11.07
N ARG A 142 9.42 1.42 -11.99
CA ARG A 142 8.54 2.56 -11.77
C ARG A 142 7.16 2.28 -12.34
N ASN A 143 6.14 2.44 -11.52
CA ASN A 143 4.74 2.30 -11.92
C ASN A 143 4.05 3.66 -11.78
N GLU A 144 3.74 4.28 -12.89
CA GLU A 144 2.94 5.51 -12.91
C GLU A 144 1.46 5.14 -12.90
N LEU A 145 0.75 5.60 -11.89
CA LEU A 145 -0.68 5.39 -11.73
C LEU A 145 -1.42 6.69 -12.03
N ILE A 146 -1.41 7.10 -13.31
CA ILE A 146 -2.18 8.25 -13.74
C ILE A 146 -3.63 7.83 -13.84
N SER A 147 -4.42 8.13 -12.81
CA SER A 147 -5.87 8.05 -12.94
C SER A 147 -6.34 9.07 -13.97
N PRO A 148 -7.13 8.66 -14.98
CA PRO A 148 -7.78 9.60 -15.86
C PRO A 148 -8.61 10.56 -15.01
N GLN A 149 -8.38 11.84 -15.15
CA GLN A 149 -9.00 12.88 -14.35
C GLN A 149 -10.50 12.86 -14.45
N LYS A 150 -11.17 12.71 -13.34
CA LYS A 150 -12.38 13.47 -13.09
C LYS A 150 -11.95 14.76 -12.40
N SER A 151 -11.97 15.84 -13.12
CA SER A 151 -11.71 17.17 -12.59
C SER A 151 -12.77 17.48 -11.54
N SER A 152 -12.46 17.26 -10.28
CA SER A 152 -13.22 17.84 -9.20
C SER A 152 -12.58 19.16 -8.83
N ALA A 153 -13.32 20.22 -8.90
CA ALA A 153 -12.89 21.61 -8.76
C ALA A 153 -12.27 22.00 -7.41
N HIS A 154 -12.03 21.08 -6.50
CA HIS A 154 -11.50 21.35 -5.16
C HIS A 154 -10.51 20.26 -4.72
N GLY A 155 -9.29 20.37 -5.19
CA GLY A 155 -8.18 19.53 -4.80
C GLY A 155 -7.42 19.05 -6.03
N GLY A 156 -6.54 19.90 -6.55
CA GLY A 156 -5.75 19.62 -7.72
C GLY A 156 -5.03 18.28 -7.59
N ASN A 157 -5.22 17.42 -8.58
CA ASN A 157 -4.43 16.21 -8.73
C ASN A 157 -3.00 16.64 -9.08
N ILE A 158 -2.10 16.65 -8.08
CA ILE A 158 -0.71 17.10 -8.23
C ILE A 158 0.10 16.14 -9.12
N CYS A 159 -0.43 14.96 -9.46
CA CYS A 159 0.26 13.98 -10.30
C CYS A 159 0.70 14.52 -11.67
N GLN A 160 0.04 15.52 -12.21
CA GLN A 160 0.40 16.12 -13.50
C GLN A 160 1.68 16.98 -13.46
N ALA A 161 2.02 17.55 -12.32
CA ALA A 161 3.20 18.41 -12.20
C ALA A 161 4.52 17.61 -12.23
N ILE A 162 4.47 16.30 -11.98
CA ILE A 162 5.66 15.43 -11.89
C ILE A 162 6.07 14.91 -13.27
N SER A 163 5.14 14.73 -14.20
CA SER A 163 5.43 14.26 -15.57
C SER A 163 6.01 15.33 -16.50
N GLY A 164 6.04 16.58 -16.08
CA GLY A 164 6.59 17.70 -16.85
C GLY A 164 8.07 18.05 -16.57
N GLN A 165 8.75 17.30 -15.73
CA GLN A 165 10.16 17.52 -15.36
C GLN A 165 11.09 16.40 -15.84
N LEU A 166 10.94 15.98 -17.06
CA LEU A 166 11.96 15.19 -17.76
C LEU A 166 12.64 16.06 -18.80
#